data_0517e0625992ec92c676567587e4984c
#
_entry.id   0517e0625992ec92c676567587e4984c
#
_cell.length_a   1.000
_cell.length_b   1.000
_cell.length_c   1.000
_cell.angle_alpha   90.00
_cell.angle_beta   90.00
_cell.angle_gamma   90.00
#
_symmetry.space_group_name_H-M   'P 1'
#
loop_
_entity.id
_entity.type
_entity.pdbx_description
1 polymer ?
#
loop_
_entity_poly.entity_id
_entity_poly.type
_entity_poly.pdbx_seq_one_letter_code
_entity_poly.pdbx_strand_id
1 'polypeptide(L)'
;MKDKYLHTFRCEPNEDFTDRLYQQIMALPPAEINLRPASRLSRQTKLAWVLASLLFMLSIMAMIPAARARFEEIVQQIGGLTVLMTDVYPDSRDANIVPNDIMTLAEARTRTELKFDLPTWVPEGLTMRDEVVVSNIMPRITISWVDDSKRGRAFSLDVGNAHPEVNLRVGPNSVTEVMIHDIPAMLIRGGWFENTQRWEEDGPRALRWQVNGIEYTLSTMMPEWGGLSEEELIQIAESIPQE
;
A
#
# COMPACT_ATOMS: atom_id res chain seq x y z
N MET A 1 12.06 -12.60 37.28
CA MET A 1 11.12 -13.52 37.98
C MET A 1 11.88 -14.81 38.18
N LYS A 2 12.22 -15.19 39.46
CA LYS A 2 12.90 -16.45 39.76
C LYS A 2 11.83 -17.54 39.77
N ASP A 3 12.00 -18.54 38.93
CA ASP A 3 11.11 -19.70 38.81
C ASP A 3 11.09 -20.51 40.10
N LYS A 4 10.20 -20.15 40.99
CA LYS A 4 9.93 -20.91 42.23
C LYS A 4 9.27 -22.28 41.97
N TYR A 5 8.76 -22.51 40.75
CA TYR A 5 7.99 -23.72 40.40
C TYR A 5 8.88 -24.96 40.20
N LEU A 6 10.12 -24.78 39.72
CA LEU A 6 11.03 -25.90 39.43
C LEU A 6 11.69 -26.50 40.69
N HIS A 7 11.64 -25.83 41.86
CA HIS A 7 12.23 -26.34 43.08
C HIS A 7 11.28 -27.29 43.88
N THR A 8 9.99 -27.30 43.55
CA THR A 8 8.99 -28.11 44.26
C THR A 8 8.98 -29.57 43.84
N PHE A 9 9.64 -29.91 42.71
CA PHE A 9 9.67 -31.27 42.18
C PHE A 9 11.07 -31.94 42.27
N ARG A 10 12.00 -31.36 43.01
CA ARG A 10 13.25 -32.03 43.33
C ARG A 10 13.04 -32.91 44.56
N CYS A 11 12.51 -34.11 44.34
CA CYS A 11 12.70 -35.18 45.32
C CYS A 11 14.18 -35.59 45.26
N GLU A 12 14.88 -35.51 46.40
CA GLU A 12 16.21 -36.10 46.48
C GLU A 12 16.08 -37.61 46.23
N PRO A 13 16.89 -38.19 45.33
CA PRO A 13 16.81 -39.61 45.05
C PRO A 13 17.10 -40.38 46.35
N ASN A 14 16.29 -41.41 46.64
CA ASN A 14 16.51 -42.32 47.76
C ASN A 14 17.94 -42.95 47.61
N GLU A 15 18.67 -43.00 48.71
CA GLU A 15 20.07 -43.59 48.72
C GLU A 15 20.09 -44.98 48.12
N ASP A 16 19.09 -45.82 48.40
CA ASP A 16 18.94 -47.17 47.79
C ASP A 16 18.78 -47.14 46.25
N PHE A 17 18.26 -46.05 45.69
CA PHE A 17 18.12 -45.91 44.24
C PHE A 17 19.44 -45.51 43.60
N THR A 18 20.19 -44.65 44.26
CA THR A 18 21.52 -44.21 43.81
C THR A 18 22.52 -45.37 43.80
N ASP A 19 22.51 -46.17 44.82
CA ASP A 19 23.39 -47.35 44.92
C ASP A 19 23.04 -48.43 43.91
N ARG A 20 21.78 -48.69 43.65
CA ARG A 20 21.34 -49.62 42.59
C ARG A 20 21.70 -49.12 41.21
N LEU A 21 21.54 -47.85 40.96
CA LEU A 21 21.89 -47.27 39.67
C LEU A 21 23.39 -47.29 39.42
N TYR A 22 24.18 -47.02 40.48
CA TYR A 22 25.63 -47.10 40.40
C TYR A 22 26.12 -48.54 40.14
N GLN A 23 25.55 -49.53 40.80
CA GLN A 23 25.87 -50.95 40.52
C GLN A 23 25.46 -51.40 39.14
N GLN A 24 24.31 -50.91 38.61
CA GLN A 24 23.88 -51.20 37.26
C GLN A 24 24.82 -50.58 36.21
N ILE A 25 25.27 -49.36 36.45
CA ILE A 25 26.22 -48.68 35.53
C ILE A 25 27.58 -49.39 35.55
N MET A 26 28.06 -49.81 36.72
CA MET A 26 29.33 -50.51 36.82
C MET A 26 29.28 -51.97 36.33
N ALA A 27 28.13 -52.59 36.29
CA ALA A 27 27.92 -53.93 35.75
C ALA A 27 27.75 -53.94 34.22
N LEU A 28 27.63 -52.79 33.58
CA LEU A 28 27.59 -52.69 32.13
C LEU A 28 29.01 -52.96 31.59
N PRO A 29 29.15 -53.90 30.66
CA PRO A 29 30.44 -54.09 29.99
C PRO A 29 30.86 -52.78 29.30
N PRO A 30 32.16 -52.43 29.26
CA PRO A 30 32.62 -51.23 28.63
C PRO A 30 32.09 -51.23 27.19
N ALA A 31 31.16 -50.32 26.93
CA ALA A 31 30.62 -50.18 25.58
C ALA A 31 31.77 -49.84 24.68
N GLU A 32 32.12 -50.76 23.76
CA GLU A 32 32.97 -50.44 22.63
C GLU A 32 32.24 -49.33 21.86
N ILE A 33 32.61 -48.08 22.14
CA ILE A 33 32.14 -46.93 21.38
C ILE A 33 32.79 -47.05 20.01
N ASN A 34 32.14 -47.79 19.14
CA ASN A 34 32.43 -47.78 17.72
C ASN A 34 32.06 -46.36 17.21
N LEU A 35 32.98 -45.43 17.39
CA LEU A 35 32.93 -44.12 16.77
C LEU A 35 33.04 -44.35 15.26
N ARG A 36 31.93 -44.70 14.61
CA ARG A 36 31.86 -44.60 13.16
C ARG A 36 32.26 -43.18 12.80
N PRO A 37 33.32 -42.97 12.02
CA PRO A 37 33.67 -41.61 11.62
C PRO A 37 32.46 -41.00 10.98
N ALA A 38 31.97 -39.89 11.57
CA ALA A 38 30.85 -39.13 11.01
C ALA A 38 31.19 -38.87 9.54
N SER A 39 30.47 -39.54 8.65
CA SER A 39 30.67 -39.37 7.20
C SER A 39 30.59 -37.88 6.93
N ARG A 40 31.71 -37.29 6.50
CA ARG A 40 31.74 -35.87 6.12
C ARG A 40 30.71 -35.70 5.02
N LEU A 41 29.53 -35.19 5.38
CA LEU A 41 28.47 -34.82 4.43
C LEU A 41 29.13 -34.08 3.26
N SER A 42 29.00 -34.65 2.07
CA SER A 42 29.56 -34.05 0.87
C SER A 42 29.07 -32.60 0.74
N ARG A 43 29.82 -31.73 0.07
CA ARG A 43 29.41 -30.36 -0.18
C ARG A 43 28.01 -30.28 -0.83
N GLN A 44 27.66 -31.27 -1.65
CA GLN A 44 26.39 -31.39 -2.32
C GLN A 44 25.22 -31.67 -1.35
N THR A 45 25.44 -32.56 -0.35
CA THR A 45 24.41 -32.82 0.69
C THR A 45 24.22 -31.63 1.60
N LYS A 46 25.25 -30.85 1.92
CA LYS A 46 25.10 -29.61 2.68
C LYS A 46 24.30 -28.57 1.90
N LEU A 47 24.56 -28.43 0.61
CA LEU A 47 23.80 -27.50 -0.27
C LEU A 47 22.34 -27.92 -0.38
N ALA A 48 22.06 -29.23 -0.50
CA ALA A 48 20.72 -29.77 -0.55
C ALA A 48 19.92 -29.49 0.74
N TRP A 49 20.55 -29.59 1.92
CA TRP A 49 19.92 -29.27 3.19
C TRP A 49 19.63 -27.77 3.35
N VAL A 50 20.54 -26.91 2.86
CA VAL A 50 20.31 -25.45 2.87
C VAL A 50 19.14 -25.08 1.95
N LEU A 51 19.10 -25.66 0.74
CA LEU A 51 17.98 -25.45 -0.18
C LEU A 51 16.64 -25.97 0.38
N ALA A 52 16.65 -27.16 0.99
CA ALA A 52 15.45 -27.72 1.61
C ALA A 52 14.94 -26.87 2.78
N SER A 53 15.86 -26.35 3.62
CA SER A 53 15.47 -25.46 4.73
C SER A 53 14.94 -24.11 4.22
N LEU A 54 15.50 -23.57 3.14
CA LEU A 54 15.01 -22.33 2.51
C LEU A 54 13.61 -22.52 1.93
N LEU A 55 13.39 -23.64 1.21
CA LEU A 55 12.06 -23.98 0.66
C LEU A 55 11.03 -24.23 1.76
N PHE A 56 11.44 -24.84 2.87
CA PHE A 56 10.56 -25.07 4.01
C PHE A 56 10.19 -23.76 4.72
N MET A 57 11.15 -22.83 4.89
CA MET A 57 10.87 -21.50 5.41
C MET A 57 9.92 -20.71 4.50
N LEU A 58 10.16 -20.73 3.18
CA LEU A 58 9.27 -20.10 2.21
C LEU A 58 7.85 -20.69 2.27
N SER A 59 7.74 -22.02 2.44
CA SER A 59 6.44 -22.69 2.59
C SER A 59 5.70 -22.29 3.87
N ILE A 60 6.42 -22.14 4.99
CA ILE A 60 5.83 -21.64 6.24
C ILE A 60 5.37 -20.19 6.10
N MET A 61 6.20 -19.33 5.50
CA MET A 61 5.81 -17.93 5.24
C MET A 61 4.58 -17.84 4.35
N ALA A 62 4.44 -18.70 3.34
CA ALA A 62 3.25 -18.77 2.50
C ALA A 62 1.99 -19.28 3.22
N MET A 63 2.12 -19.98 4.35
CA MET A 63 0.99 -20.47 5.16
C MET A 63 0.48 -19.46 6.19
N ILE A 64 1.26 -18.42 6.50
CA ILE A 64 0.86 -17.38 7.47
C ILE A 64 0.02 -16.33 6.72
N PRO A 65 -1.29 -16.16 7.04
CA PRO A 65 -2.16 -15.18 6.35
C PRO A 65 -1.60 -13.75 6.38
N ALA A 66 -0.98 -13.35 7.49
CA ALA A 66 -0.34 -12.05 7.65
C ALA A 66 0.92 -11.87 6.76
N ALA A 67 1.62 -12.96 6.41
CA ALA A 67 2.74 -12.90 5.50
C ALA A 67 2.27 -12.87 4.04
N ARG A 68 1.19 -13.59 3.70
CA ARG A 68 0.55 -13.49 2.37
C ARG A 68 0.09 -12.08 2.08
N ALA A 69 -0.62 -11.43 3.01
CA ALA A 69 -1.09 -10.06 2.83
C ALA A 69 0.04 -9.05 2.55
N ARG A 70 1.25 -9.31 3.05
CA ARG A 70 2.42 -8.46 2.75
C ARG A 70 3.13 -8.78 1.43
N PHE A 71 2.98 -9.99 0.90
CA PHE A 71 3.54 -10.36 -0.41
C PHE A 71 2.61 -9.96 -1.57
N GLU A 72 1.35 -9.71 -1.30
CA GLU A 72 0.35 -9.26 -2.29
C GLU A 72 0.37 -7.73 -2.45
N GLU A 73 1.11 -7.03 -1.63
CA GLU A 73 1.27 -5.58 -1.68
C GLU A 73 2.38 -5.22 -2.68
N ILE A 74 2.00 -4.85 -3.90
CA ILE A 74 2.95 -4.42 -4.93
C ILE A 74 3.13 -2.91 -4.82
N VAL A 75 4.36 -2.49 -4.57
CA VAL A 75 4.74 -1.07 -4.60
C VAL A 75 5.20 -0.72 -6.01
N GLN A 76 4.52 0.21 -6.64
CA GLN A 76 4.90 0.76 -7.94
C GLN A 76 5.22 2.25 -7.78
N GLN A 77 6.29 2.71 -8.44
CA GLN A 77 6.65 4.11 -8.46
C GLN A 77 6.60 4.62 -9.91
N ILE A 78 5.82 5.67 -10.15
CA ILE A 78 5.63 6.30 -11.45
C ILE A 78 5.76 7.81 -11.27
N GLY A 79 6.67 8.45 -11.99
CA GLY A 79 6.80 9.92 -11.98
C GLY A 79 7.04 10.53 -10.59
N GLY A 80 7.71 9.81 -9.68
CA GLY A 80 7.93 10.26 -8.30
C GLY A 80 6.77 9.97 -7.33
N LEU A 81 5.64 9.48 -7.81
CA LEU A 81 4.49 9.08 -7.01
C LEU A 81 4.61 7.60 -6.63
N THR A 82 4.29 7.28 -5.39
CA THR A 82 4.30 5.90 -4.88
C THR A 82 2.87 5.37 -4.74
N VAL A 83 2.62 4.21 -5.34
CA VAL A 83 1.34 3.51 -5.27
C VAL A 83 1.53 2.16 -4.61
N LEU A 84 0.64 1.82 -3.72
CA LEU A 84 0.55 0.55 -3.05
C LEU A 84 -0.66 -0.21 -3.59
N MET A 85 -0.43 -1.21 -4.43
CA MET A 85 -1.50 -2.08 -4.91
C MET A 85 -1.81 -3.12 -3.84
N THR A 86 -3.06 -3.20 -3.45
CA THR A 86 -3.52 -4.11 -2.40
C THR A 86 -4.97 -4.52 -2.67
N ASP A 87 -5.36 -5.69 -2.23
CA ASP A 87 -6.75 -6.15 -2.19
C ASP A 87 -7.42 -5.90 -0.82
N VAL A 88 -6.66 -5.32 0.12
CA VAL A 88 -7.14 -5.00 1.46
C VAL A 88 -7.73 -3.60 1.51
N TYR A 89 -9.02 -3.50 1.85
CA TYR A 89 -9.70 -2.23 2.06
C TYR A 89 -8.95 -1.37 3.09
N PRO A 90 -8.60 -0.11 2.77
CA PRO A 90 -7.90 0.77 3.71
C PRO A 90 -8.81 1.09 4.90
N ASP A 91 -8.36 0.77 6.12
CA ASP A 91 -9.11 1.15 7.33
C ASP A 91 -9.01 2.68 7.54
N SER A 92 -10.09 3.37 7.17
CA SER A 92 -10.16 4.85 7.22
C SER A 92 -10.62 5.39 8.59
N ARG A 93 -10.78 4.53 9.61
CA ARG A 93 -11.38 4.92 10.91
C ARG A 93 -10.57 5.95 11.68
N ASP A 94 -9.30 6.15 11.36
CA ASP A 94 -8.42 7.10 12.03
C ASP A 94 -8.30 8.46 11.30
N ALA A 95 -9.02 8.67 10.20
CA ALA A 95 -9.05 9.97 9.55
C ALA A 95 -9.81 10.94 10.45
N ASN A 96 -9.09 11.73 11.25
CA ASN A 96 -9.67 12.93 11.87
C ASN A 96 -10.25 13.79 10.75
N ILE A 97 -11.57 13.81 10.64
CA ILE A 97 -12.29 14.66 9.66
C ILE A 97 -12.07 16.10 10.11
N VAL A 98 -11.03 16.72 9.59
CA VAL A 98 -10.83 18.16 9.73
C VAL A 98 -11.73 18.82 8.69
N PRO A 99 -12.65 19.73 9.08
CA PRO A 99 -13.49 20.40 8.11
C PRO A 99 -12.64 21.14 7.08
N ASN A 100 -12.97 20.97 5.81
CA ASN A 100 -12.36 21.74 4.73
C ASN A 100 -13.01 23.13 4.69
N ASP A 101 -12.26 24.13 4.25
CA ASP A 101 -12.78 25.48 4.04
C ASP A 101 -13.25 25.63 2.58
N ILE A 102 -14.31 26.40 2.40
CA ILE A 102 -14.85 26.75 1.08
C ILE A 102 -14.58 28.23 0.85
N MET A 103 -13.97 28.58 -0.27
CA MET A 103 -13.62 29.95 -0.60
C MET A 103 -13.46 30.13 -2.12
N THR A 104 -13.21 31.35 -2.56
CA THR A 104 -12.89 31.61 -3.97
C THR A 104 -11.50 31.09 -4.33
N LEU A 105 -11.28 30.79 -5.61
CA LEU A 105 -9.96 30.34 -6.09
C LEU A 105 -8.84 31.36 -5.80
N ALA A 106 -9.14 32.66 -5.88
CA ALA A 106 -8.17 33.70 -5.58
C ALA A 106 -7.72 33.70 -4.11
N GLU A 107 -8.68 33.55 -3.19
CA GLU A 107 -8.40 33.40 -1.75
C GLU A 107 -7.62 32.12 -1.46
N ALA A 108 -8.02 30.99 -2.09
CA ALA A 108 -7.36 29.71 -1.93
C ALA A 108 -5.89 29.77 -2.38
N ARG A 109 -5.59 30.37 -3.52
CA ARG A 109 -4.21 30.56 -4.02
C ARG A 109 -3.38 31.41 -3.06
N THR A 110 -3.95 32.48 -2.53
CA THR A 110 -3.27 33.36 -1.55
C THR A 110 -2.98 32.60 -0.26
N ARG A 111 -3.92 31.79 0.21
CA ARG A 111 -3.81 31.06 1.46
C ARG A 111 -2.81 29.91 1.41
N THR A 112 -2.79 29.18 0.30
CA THR A 112 -1.94 27.96 0.13
C THR A 112 -0.57 28.27 -0.47
N GLU A 113 -0.37 29.46 -1.05
CA GLU A 113 0.83 29.86 -1.81
C GLU A 113 1.14 28.93 -3.00
N LEU A 114 0.17 28.07 -3.39
CA LEU A 114 0.31 27.17 -4.53
C LEU A 114 0.25 27.95 -5.84
N LYS A 115 1.27 27.71 -6.68
CA LYS A 115 1.36 28.27 -8.04
C LYS A 115 1.05 27.16 -9.03
N PHE A 116 -0.05 27.30 -9.73
CA PHE A 116 -0.51 26.34 -10.74
C PHE A 116 -1.43 27.01 -11.73
N ASP A 117 -1.55 26.41 -12.89
CA ASP A 117 -2.46 26.83 -13.95
C ASP A 117 -3.70 25.95 -14.00
N LEU A 118 -4.76 26.51 -14.57
CA LEU A 118 -5.99 25.78 -14.83
C LEU A 118 -5.93 25.17 -16.23
N PRO A 119 -6.70 24.11 -16.52
CA PRO A 119 -6.83 23.57 -17.84
C PRO A 119 -7.37 24.65 -18.79
N THR A 120 -6.73 24.79 -19.94
CA THR A 120 -7.14 25.70 -21.02
C THR A 120 -8.21 25.08 -21.91
N TRP A 121 -8.38 23.78 -21.83
CA TRP A 121 -9.44 23.03 -22.48
C TRP A 121 -10.24 22.21 -21.46
N VAL A 122 -11.56 22.26 -21.60
CA VAL A 122 -12.50 21.51 -20.78
C VAL A 122 -13.59 20.96 -21.71
N PRO A 123 -14.10 19.75 -21.52
CA PRO A 123 -15.20 19.21 -22.32
C PRO A 123 -16.41 20.13 -22.34
N GLU A 124 -17.09 20.21 -23.48
CA GLU A 124 -18.25 21.07 -23.68
C GLU A 124 -19.36 20.77 -22.68
N GLY A 125 -19.97 21.81 -22.12
CA GLY A 125 -21.06 21.76 -21.15
C GLY A 125 -20.59 21.71 -19.70
N LEU A 126 -19.30 21.58 -19.42
CA LEU A 126 -18.77 21.66 -18.06
C LEU A 126 -18.38 23.09 -17.71
N THR A 127 -18.82 23.55 -16.55
CA THR A 127 -18.50 24.88 -16.02
C THR A 127 -17.78 24.75 -14.68
N MET A 128 -16.75 25.59 -14.49
CA MET A 128 -16.03 25.63 -13.22
C MET A 128 -16.93 26.24 -12.13
N ARG A 129 -16.93 25.65 -10.96
CA ARG A 129 -17.58 26.23 -9.78
C ARG A 129 -16.79 27.43 -9.28
N ASP A 130 -17.49 28.48 -8.85
CA ASP A 130 -16.89 29.69 -8.29
C ASP A 130 -16.17 29.41 -6.95
N GLU A 131 -16.68 28.46 -6.20
CA GLU A 131 -16.15 28.03 -4.92
C GLU A 131 -15.23 26.80 -5.08
N VAL A 132 -14.09 26.84 -4.41
CA VAL A 132 -13.14 25.76 -4.31
C VAL A 132 -13.02 25.30 -2.86
N VAL A 133 -12.61 24.05 -2.69
CA VAL A 133 -12.40 23.43 -1.38
C VAL A 133 -10.92 23.46 -1.04
N VAL A 134 -10.57 23.96 0.14
CA VAL A 134 -9.19 24.01 0.65
C VAL A 134 -9.07 23.06 1.84
N SER A 135 -8.15 22.12 1.75
CA SER A 135 -7.87 21.20 2.85
C SER A 135 -7.13 21.90 3.98
N ASN A 136 -7.57 21.65 5.22
CA ASN A 136 -6.94 22.16 6.43
C ASN A 136 -5.85 21.22 6.99
N ILE A 137 -5.68 20.05 6.39
CA ILE A 137 -4.65 19.08 6.81
C ILE A 137 -3.34 19.31 6.06
N MET A 138 -3.44 19.54 4.75
CA MET A 138 -2.30 19.82 3.86
C MET A 138 -2.69 20.92 2.89
N PRO A 139 -1.72 21.76 2.43
CA PRO A 139 -1.99 22.72 1.37
C PRO A 139 -2.45 22.00 0.10
N ARG A 140 -3.76 21.93 -0.11
CA ARG A 140 -4.41 21.31 -1.26
C ARG A 140 -5.68 22.08 -1.60
N ILE A 141 -5.88 22.32 -2.89
CA ILE A 141 -7.06 22.99 -3.44
C ILE A 141 -7.78 21.98 -4.34
N THR A 142 -9.08 21.80 -4.12
CA THR A 142 -9.95 21.02 -4.99
C THR A 142 -10.84 21.96 -5.78
N ILE A 143 -10.76 21.92 -7.10
CA ILE A 143 -11.54 22.73 -8.05
C ILE A 143 -12.46 21.79 -8.80
N SER A 144 -13.73 22.14 -8.94
CA SER A 144 -14.71 21.25 -9.56
C SER A 144 -15.34 21.88 -10.80
N TRP A 145 -15.54 21.05 -11.82
CA TRP A 145 -16.31 21.37 -13.02
C TRP A 145 -17.53 20.45 -13.08
N VAL A 146 -18.68 21.01 -13.36
CA VAL A 146 -19.94 20.28 -13.36
C VAL A 146 -20.77 20.67 -14.58
N ASP A 147 -21.57 19.74 -15.07
CA ASP A 147 -22.62 19.99 -16.05
C ASP A 147 -23.96 20.16 -15.33
N ASP A 148 -24.42 21.40 -15.21
CA ASP A 148 -25.68 21.71 -14.55
C ASP A 148 -26.92 21.19 -15.32
N SER A 149 -26.75 20.84 -16.60
CA SER A 149 -27.82 20.31 -17.45
C SER A 149 -27.98 18.79 -17.40
N LYS A 150 -26.92 18.08 -17.01
CA LYS A 150 -26.86 16.61 -16.99
C LYS A 150 -26.41 16.11 -15.63
N ARG A 151 -27.23 15.29 -15.00
CA ARG A 151 -26.84 14.67 -13.72
C ARG A 151 -25.62 13.79 -13.90
N GLY A 152 -24.56 14.06 -13.13
CA GLY A 152 -23.42 13.20 -12.97
C GLY A 152 -22.20 13.52 -13.82
N ARG A 153 -22.30 14.38 -14.84
CA ARG A 153 -21.10 14.78 -15.59
C ARG A 153 -20.32 15.80 -14.80
N ALA A 154 -19.20 15.36 -14.24
CA ALA A 154 -18.34 16.22 -13.43
C ALA A 154 -16.91 15.66 -13.36
N PHE A 155 -15.97 16.55 -13.12
CA PHE A 155 -14.63 16.18 -12.68
C PHE A 155 -14.10 17.19 -11.67
N SER A 156 -13.09 16.81 -10.92
CA SER A 156 -12.34 17.69 -10.03
C SER A 156 -10.85 17.65 -10.36
N LEU A 157 -10.19 18.78 -10.13
CA LEU A 157 -8.75 18.93 -10.14
C LEU A 157 -8.31 19.24 -8.70
N ASP A 158 -7.58 18.31 -8.12
CA ASP A 158 -6.88 18.50 -6.85
C ASP A 158 -5.44 18.93 -7.14
N VAL A 159 -5.03 20.05 -6.53
CA VAL A 159 -3.68 20.58 -6.64
C VAL A 159 -3.08 20.75 -5.25
N GLY A 160 -1.91 20.23 -5.03
CA GLY A 160 -1.22 20.32 -3.74
C GLY A 160 0.29 20.16 -3.86
N ASN A 161 0.99 20.40 -2.76
CA ASN A 161 2.40 20.07 -2.72
C ASN A 161 2.58 18.55 -2.82
N ALA A 162 3.56 18.13 -3.61
CA ALA A 162 3.92 16.74 -3.70
C ALA A 162 4.43 16.21 -2.35
N HIS A 163 3.86 15.12 -1.90
CA HIS A 163 4.22 14.49 -0.63
C HIS A 163 4.74 13.08 -0.89
N PRO A 164 6.05 12.83 -0.77
CA PRO A 164 6.64 11.53 -1.11
C PRO A 164 6.17 10.37 -0.21
N GLU A 165 5.59 10.69 0.95
CA GLU A 165 5.13 9.70 1.92
C GLU A 165 3.67 9.28 1.75
N VAL A 166 2.92 9.92 0.85
CA VAL A 166 1.52 9.56 0.62
C VAL A 166 1.46 8.35 -0.30
N ASN A 167 1.37 7.18 0.29
CA ASN A 167 1.12 5.94 -0.42
C ASN A 167 -0.36 5.85 -0.78
N LEU A 168 -0.68 6.04 -2.05
CA LEU A 168 -2.03 5.81 -2.54
C LEU A 168 -2.30 4.30 -2.57
N ARG A 169 -3.31 3.83 -1.85
CA ARG A 169 -3.72 2.43 -1.87
C ARG A 169 -4.78 2.21 -2.93
N VAL A 170 -4.49 1.35 -3.88
CA VAL A 170 -5.35 1.02 -5.02
C VAL A 170 -5.52 -0.49 -5.16
N GLY A 171 -6.54 -0.90 -5.89
CA GLY A 171 -6.76 -2.32 -6.19
C GLY A 171 -5.69 -2.90 -7.12
N PRO A 172 -5.58 -4.23 -7.18
CA PRO A 172 -4.69 -4.91 -8.11
C PRO A 172 -4.97 -4.52 -9.56
N ASN A 173 -3.92 -4.36 -10.38
CA ASN A 173 -4.02 -4.06 -11.81
C ASN A 173 -4.80 -2.79 -12.18
N SER A 174 -5.06 -1.90 -11.23
CA SER A 174 -5.85 -0.68 -11.44
C SER A 174 -5.06 0.49 -11.97
N VAL A 175 -3.73 0.41 -12.02
CA VAL A 175 -2.84 1.50 -12.42
C VAL A 175 -2.20 1.21 -13.77
N THR A 176 -2.25 2.21 -14.65
CA THR A 176 -1.53 2.22 -15.93
C THR A 176 -0.66 3.47 -15.98
N GLU A 177 0.60 3.32 -16.38
CA GLU A 177 1.46 4.46 -16.67
C GLU A 177 1.06 5.08 -18.00
N VAL A 178 0.88 6.40 -18.02
CA VAL A 178 0.61 7.21 -19.21
C VAL A 178 1.55 8.41 -19.19
N MET A 179 1.65 9.13 -20.32
CA MET A 179 2.46 10.34 -20.42
C MET A 179 1.54 11.55 -20.56
N ILE A 180 1.81 12.59 -19.77
CA ILE A 180 1.21 13.92 -19.94
C ILE A 180 2.33 14.84 -20.41
N HIS A 181 2.30 15.26 -21.65
CA HIS A 181 3.48 15.77 -22.35
C HIS A 181 4.63 14.74 -22.21
N ASP A 182 5.75 15.12 -21.59
CA ASP A 182 6.89 14.22 -21.35
C ASP A 182 6.99 13.77 -19.88
N ILE A 183 5.90 13.91 -19.09
CA ILE A 183 5.89 13.61 -17.68
C ILE A 183 5.14 12.29 -17.45
N PRO A 184 5.75 11.30 -16.75
CA PRO A 184 5.05 10.09 -16.35
C PRO A 184 3.90 10.39 -15.39
N ALA A 185 2.74 9.83 -15.68
CA ALA A 185 1.51 9.98 -14.92
C ALA A 185 0.86 8.62 -14.66
N MET A 186 0.06 8.54 -13.61
CA MET A 186 -0.70 7.36 -13.23
C MET A 186 -2.16 7.53 -13.61
N LEU A 187 -2.65 6.70 -14.51
CA LEU A 187 -4.07 6.53 -14.76
C LEU A 187 -4.58 5.40 -13.86
N ILE A 188 -5.52 5.73 -12.98
CA ILE A 188 -6.09 4.83 -11.98
C ILE A 188 -7.53 4.55 -12.38
N ARG A 189 -7.88 3.25 -12.48
CA ARG A 189 -9.23 2.78 -12.78
C ARG A 189 -9.84 2.12 -11.57
N GLY A 190 -11.04 2.56 -11.19
CA GLY A 190 -11.76 1.99 -10.08
C GLY A 190 -11.65 2.79 -8.79
N GLY A 191 -12.26 2.25 -7.74
CA GLY A 191 -12.29 2.86 -6.43
C GLY A 191 -12.64 1.87 -5.33
N TRP A 192 -12.28 2.21 -4.11
CA TRP A 192 -12.72 1.48 -2.93
C TRP A 192 -14.15 1.85 -2.58
N PHE A 193 -15.00 0.85 -2.42
CA PHE A 193 -16.39 1.05 -2.02
C PHE A 193 -16.61 0.58 -0.58
N GLU A 194 -17.13 1.47 0.26
CA GLU A 194 -17.35 1.21 1.68
C GLU A 194 -18.36 0.09 1.92
N ASN A 195 -19.42 0.04 1.10
CA ASN A 195 -20.49 -0.95 1.21
C ASN A 195 -20.03 -2.38 0.91
N THR A 196 -19.09 -2.56 -0.01
CA THR A 196 -18.53 -3.87 -0.39
C THR A 196 -17.18 -4.16 0.27
N GLN A 197 -16.49 -3.14 0.76
CA GLN A 197 -15.12 -3.16 1.24
C GLN A 197 -14.16 -3.76 0.21
N ARG A 198 -14.44 -3.53 -1.07
CA ARG A 198 -13.67 -4.04 -2.20
C ARG A 198 -13.33 -2.93 -3.19
N TRP A 199 -12.30 -3.18 -3.95
CA TRP A 199 -11.99 -2.39 -5.13
C TRP A 199 -12.93 -2.80 -6.27
N GLU A 200 -13.56 -1.82 -6.92
CA GLU A 200 -14.40 -2.02 -8.09
C GLU A 200 -13.76 -1.33 -9.29
N GLU A 201 -13.42 -2.10 -10.33
CA GLU A 201 -12.71 -1.60 -11.52
C GLU A 201 -13.58 -0.66 -12.37
N ASP A 202 -14.90 -0.87 -12.35
CA ASP A 202 -15.89 -0.01 -13.02
C ASP A 202 -16.15 1.30 -12.25
N GLY A 203 -15.42 1.52 -11.18
CA GLY A 203 -15.51 2.71 -10.34
C GLY A 203 -15.02 4.00 -11.02
N PRO A 204 -14.82 5.06 -10.22
CA PRO A 204 -14.30 6.34 -10.71
C PRO A 204 -12.92 6.17 -11.35
N ARG A 205 -12.53 7.17 -12.16
CA ARG A 205 -11.19 7.23 -12.74
C ARG A 205 -10.45 8.42 -12.20
N ALA A 206 -9.14 8.27 -12.07
CA ALA A 206 -8.26 9.37 -11.69
C ALA A 206 -6.98 9.34 -12.51
N LEU A 207 -6.49 10.52 -12.86
CA LEU A 207 -5.20 10.73 -13.49
C LEU A 207 -4.34 11.57 -12.56
N ARG A 208 -3.17 11.07 -12.16
CA ARG A 208 -2.31 11.70 -11.17
C ARG A 208 -0.89 11.84 -11.70
N TRP A 209 -0.32 13.03 -11.56
CA TRP A 209 1.06 13.32 -11.95
C TRP A 209 1.67 14.39 -11.04
N GLN A 210 2.98 14.56 -11.18
CA GLN A 210 3.73 15.53 -10.39
C GLN A 210 4.68 16.30 -11.31
N VAL A 211 4.71 17.62 -11.16
CA VAL A 211 5.66 18.50 -11.84
C VAL A 211 6.07 19.65 -10.94
N ASN A 212 7.36 19.97 -10.91
CA ASN A 212 7.95 21.09 -10.15
C ASN A 212 7.57 21.09 -8.64
N GLY A 213 7.40 19.90 -8.04
CA GLY A 213 7.00 19.76 -6.65
C GLY A 213 5.51 19.97 -6.37
N ILE A 214 4.71 20.17 -7.40
CA ILE A 214 3.25 20.24 -7.34
C ILE A 214 2.68 18.89 -7.81
N GLU A 215 1.74 18.36 -7.06
CA GLU A 215 0.97 17.18 -7.39
C GLU A 215 -0.39 17.59 -7.91
N TYR A 216 -0.77 17.00 -9.02
CA TYR A 216 -2.08 17.17 -9.67
C TYR A 216 -2.82 15.84 -9.65
N THR A 217 -4.11 15.89 -9.35
CA THR A 217 -4.99 14.73 -9.49
C THR A 217 -6.29 15.17 -10.17
N LEU A 218 -6.55 14.67 -11.37
CA LEU A 218 -7.87 14.78 -12.01
C LEU A 218 -8.69 13.56 -11.63
N SER A 219 -9.88 13.78 -11.11
CA SER A 219 -10.81 12.72 -10.71
C SER A 219 -12.16 12.93 -11.37
N THR A 220 -12.78 11.85 -11.83
CA THR A 220 -14.11 11.89 -12.43
C THR A 220 -15.03 10.86 -11.78
N MET A 221 -16.32 11.05 -11.97
CA MET A 221 -17.35 10.10 -11.54
C MET A 221 -17.25 8.78 -12.29
N MET A 222 -18.01 7.77 -11.88
CA MET A 222 -18.12 6.51 -12.61
C MET A 222 -18.63 6.76 -14.04
N PRO A 223 -18.12 5.98 -15.02
CA PRO A 223 -18.53 6.12 -16.43
C PRO A 223 -20.03 6.03 -16.63
N GLU A 224 -20.70 5.12 -15.93
CA GLU A 224 -22.15 4.92 -15.98
C GLU A 224 -22.96 6.12 -15.46
N TRP A 225 -22.37 6.95 -14.64
CA TRP A 225 -22.96 8.19 -14.11
C TRP A 225 -22.54 9.42 -14.91
N GLY A 226 -21.99 9.22 -16.13
CA GLY A 226 -21.57 10.31 -17.00
C GLY A 226 -20.14 10.80 -16.73
N GLY A 227 -19.32 10.00 -16.06
CA GLY A 227 -17.90 10.28 -15.88
C GLY A 227 -17.18 10.49 -17.21
N LEU A 228 -16.07 11.23 -17.17
CA LEU A 228 -15.23 11.48 -18.34
C LEU A 228 -14.53 10.22 -18.81
N SER A 229 -14.25 10.15 -20.10
CA SER A 229 -13.39 9.11 -20.66
C SER A 229 -11.92 9.31 -20.26
N GLU A 230 -11.10 8.29 -20.46
CA GLU A 230 -9.66 8.38 -20.18
C GLU A 230 -8.98 9.38 -21.12
N GLU A 231 -9.41 9.41 -22.37
CA GLU A 231 -8.92 10.35 -23.37
C GLU A 231 -9.26 11.81 -22.99
N GLU A 232 -10.48 12.05 -22.49
CA GLU A 232 -10.88 13.37 -22.00
C GLU A 232 -10.04 13.79 -20.78
N LEU A 233 -9.77 12.88 -19.84
CA LEU A 233 -8.91 13.17 -18.67
C LEU A 233 -7.47 13.51 -19.11
N ILE A 234 -6.91 12.74 -20.04
CA ILE A 234 -5.57 13.02 -20.59
C ILE A 234 -5.56 14.37 -21.30
N GLN A 235 -6.55 14.65 -22.15
CA GLN A 235 -6.65 15.92 -22.88
C GLN A 235 -6.78 17.13 -21.95
N ILE A 236 -7.55 17.01 -20.84
CA ILE A 236 -7.62 18.04 -19.81
C ILE A 236 -6.24 18.26 -19.20
N ALA A 237 -5.54 17.18 -18.80
CA ALA A 237 -4.23 17.26 -18.18
C ALA A 237 -3.20 17.89 -19.10
N GLU A 238 -3.17 17.51 -20.39
CA GLU A 238 -2.29 18.09 -21.41
C GLU A 238 -2.60 19.56 -21.70
N SER A 239 -3.83 20.01 -21.42
CA SER A 239 -4.21 21.42 -21.58
C SER A 239 -3.76 22.30 -20.41
N ILE A 240 -3.26 21.74 -19.31
CA ILE A 240 -2.70 22.51 -18.19
C ILE A 240 -1.28 22.94 -18.57
N PRO A 241 -1.00 24.27 -18.63
CA PRO A 241 0.35 24.74 -18.88
C PRO A 241 1.32 24.26 -17.81
N GLN A 242 2.52 23.90 -18.22
CA GLN A 242 3.58 23.41 -17.33
C GLN A 242 4.79 24.31 -17.49
N GLU A 243 4.77 25.46 -16.78
CA GLU A 243 5.90 26.39 -16.76
C GLU A 243 6.98 25.99 -15.76
#